data_ad8cb8214abb3d535b3b1c4525e8fa19
#
_entry.id   ad8cb8214abb3d535b3b1c4525e8fa19
#
_cell.length_a   1.000
_cell.length_b   1.000
_cell.length_c   1.000
_cell.angle_alpha   90.00
_cell.angle_beta   90.00
_cell.angle_gamma   90.00
#
_symmetry.space_group_name_H-M   'P 1'
#
loop_
_entity.id
_entity.type
_entity.pdbx_description
1 polymer ?
#
loop_
_entity_poly.entity_id
_entity_poly.type
_entity_poly.pdbx_seq_one_letter_code
_entity_poly.pdbx_strand_id
1 'polypeptide(L)'
;MNTITIDNKDYTLTYGFNFIRELDKRYSVSDGGVSFGFGVQHAVVDLQQGNPVILLDIIQAATITERQKPSVKGIEAYVIEVAEKDQLDTLFEDFLSALRTQPLTKATVQRVEDATE
;
A
#
# COMPACT_ATOMS: atom_id res chain seq x y z
N MET A 1 -0.16 -6.34 -8.94
CA MET A 1 -0.82 -7.21 -7.95
C MET A 1 -2.26 -6.78 -7.78
N ASN A 2 -3.18 -7.61 -8.25
CA ASN A 2 -4.59 -7.25 -8.32
C ASN A 2 -5.49 -7.99 -7.33
N THR A 3 -5.02 -9.10 -6.79
CA THR A 3 -5.77 -9.91 -5.83
C THR A 3 -4.84 -10.42 -4.75
N ILE A 4 -5.41 -10.72 -3.59
CA ILE A 4 -4.68 -11.27 -2.46
C ILE A 4 -5.61 -12.26 -1.74
N THR A 5 -5.05 -13.36 -1.24
CA THR A 5 -5.80 -14.37 -0.49
C THR A 5 -5.42 -14.28 0.99
N ILE A 6 -6.41 -14.00 1.82
CA ILE A 6 -6.24 -13.90 3.28
C ILE A 6 -7.33 -14.76 3.93
N ASP A 7 -6.94 -15.68 4.82
CA ASP A 7 -7.87 -16.59 5.49
C ASP A 7 -8.75 -17.37 4.51
N ASN A 8 -8.14 -17.89 3.44
CA ASN A 8 -8.79 -18.66 2.38
C ASN A 8 -9.85 -17.87 1.59
N LYS A 9 -9.80 -16.54 1.67
CA LYS A 9 -10.73 -15.66 0.95
C LYS A 9 -9.95 -14.72 0.04
N ASP A 10 -10.43 -14.57 -1.20
CA ASP A 10 -9.80 -13.69 -2.18
C ASP A 10 -10.37 -12.28 -2.06
N TYR A 11 -9.47 -11.31 -2.09
CA TYR A 11 -9.84 -9.88 -2.07
C TYR A 11 -9.26 -9.21 -3.31
N THR A 12 -10.08 -8.36 -3.93
CA THR A 12 -9.62 -7.55 -5.05
C THR A 12 -8.93 -6.30 -4.51
N LEU A 13 -7.74 -6.02 -5.04
CA LEU A 13 -6.98 -4.84 -4.67
C LEU A 13 -7.20 -3.74 -5.71
N THR A 14 -7.62 -2.57 -5.27
CA THR A 14 -7.86 -1.41 -6.14
C THR A 14 -7.00 -0.24 -5.70
N TYR A 15 -6.47 0.50 -6.68
CA TYR A 15 -5.52 1.59 -6.45
C TYR A 15 -6.06 2.91 -7.02
N GLY A 16 -7.35 3.15 -6.81
CA GLY A 16 -8.04 4.35 -7.28
C GLY A 16 -8.09 5.46 -6.25
N PHE A 17 -9.05 6.37 -6.38
CA PHE A 17 -9.18 7.51 -5.49
C PHE A 17 -9.40 7.10 -4.03
N ASN A 18 -10.19 6.06 -3.79
CA ASN A 18 -10.42 5.61 -2.41
C ASN A 18 -9.16 5.09 -1.74
N PHE A 19 -8.33 4.38 -2.50
CA PHE A 19 -7.02 3.93 -2.04
C PHE A 19 -6.15 5.14 -1.63
N ILE A 20 -6.07 6.15 -2.49
CA ILE A 20 -5.26 7.34 -2.24
C ILE A 20 -5.78 8.09 -1.00
N ARG A 21 -7.11 8.28 -0.91
CA ARG A 21 -7.71 8.96 0.25
C ARG A 21 -7.42 8.23 1.55
N GLU A 22 -7.49 6.91 1.55
CA GLU A 22 -7.21 6.12 2.74
C GLU A 22 -5.75 6.23 3.19
N LEU A 23 -4.81 6.20 2.25
CA LEU A 23 -3.40 6.41 2.59
C LEU A 23 -3.16 7.83 3.10
N ASP A 24 -3.78 8.83 2.48
CA ASP A 24 -3.63 10.23 2.88
C ASP A 24 -4.18 10.48 4.29
N LYS A 25 -5.22 9.77 4.70
CA LYS A 25 -5.73 9.86 6.08
C LYS A 25 -4.71 9.37 7.11
N ARG A 26 -3.91 8.39 6.74
CA ARG A 26 -2.91 7.79 7.61
C ARG A 26 -1.61 8.59 7.64
N TYR A 27 -1.28 9.25 6.54
CA TYR A 27 -0.02 9.96 6.35
C TYR A 27 -0.32 11.36 5.84
N SER A 28 -0.49 12.29 6.76
CA SER A 28 -0.79 13.68 6.43
C SER A 28 -0.01 14.62 7.35
N VAL A 29 0.23 15.84 6.85
CA VAL A 29 0.83 16.92 7.61
C VAL A 29 -0.14 18.10 7.58
N SER A 30 -0.34 18.74 8.73
CA SER A 30 -1.16 19.94 8.86
C SER A 30 -0.26 21.15 9.11
N ASP A 31 -0.51 22.23 8.37
CA ASP A 31 0.22 23.48 8.52
C ASP A 31 -0.74 24.64 8.26
N GLY A 32 -0.84 25.57 9.22
CA GLY A 32 -1.69 26.75 9.11
C GLY A 32 -3.16 26.43 8.87
N GLY A 33 -3.67 25.31 9.39
CA GLY A 33 -5.05 24.87 9.22
C GLY A 33 -5.31 24.11 7.92
N VAL A 34 -4.28 23.90 7.10
CA VAL A 34 -4.37 23.12 5.86
C VAL A 34 -3.72 21.76 6.06
N SER A 35 -4.39 20.70 5.61
CA SER A 35 -3.87 19.33 5.66
C SER A 35 -3.37 18.91 4.28
N PHE A 36 -2.19 18.29 4.25
CA PHE A 36 -1.57 17.75 3.05
C PHE A 36 -1.38 16.24 3.19
N GLY A 37 -1.92 15.45 2.26
CA GLY A 37 -1.74 14.02 2.25
C GLY A 37 -0.45 13.63 1.54
N PHE A 38 0.29 12.68 2.14
CA PHE A 38 1.53 12.14 1.57
C PHE A 38 1.46 10.60 1.49
N GLY A 39 0.25 10.04 1.40
CA GLY A 39 0.05 8.61 1.51
C GLY A 39 0.82 7.78 0.50
N VAL A 40 0.66 8.09 -0.79
CA VAL A 40 1.34 7.33 -1.85
C VAL A 40 2.85 7.56 -1.80
N GLN A 41 3.29 8.80 -1.60
CA GLN A 41 4.72 9.13 -1.48
C GLN A 41 5.36 8.36 -0.33
N HIS A 42 4.72 8.36 0.83
CA HIS A 42 5.19 7.64 2.00
C HIS A 42 5.26 6.14 1.74
N ALA A 43 4.22 5.59 1.10
CA ALA A 43 4.16 4.16 0.78
C ALA A 43 5.31 3.76 -0.15
N VAL A 44 5.59 4.56 -1.18
CA VAL A 44 6.70 4.27 -2.11
C VAL A 44 8.04 4.23 -1.38
N VAL A 45 8.31 5.22 -0.55
CA VAL A 45 9.56 5.27 0.23
C VAL A 45 9.68 4.06 1.15
N ASP A 46 8.63 3.72 1.88
CA ASP A 46 8.64 2.58 2.80
C ASP A 46 8.77 1.25 2.08
N LEU A 47 8.16 1.11 0.90
CA LEU A 47 8.35 -0.09 0.07
C LEU A 47 9.81 -0.22 -0.39
N GLN A 48 10.43 0.88 -0.79
CA GLN A 48 11.83 0.91 -1.21
C GLN A 48 12.77 0.55 -0.05
N GLN A 49 12.42 0.97 1.17
CA GLN A 49 13.23 0.72 2.36
C GLN A 49 12.95 -0.62 3.02
N GLY A 50 11.92 -1.33 2.56
CA GLY A 50 11.58 -2.63 3.13
C GLY A 50 10.93 -2.57 4.51
N ASN A 51 10.14 -1.52 4.77
CA ASN A 51 9.42 -1.40 6.03
C ASN A 51 8.11 -2.21 5.96
N PRO A 52 7.98 -3.34 6.70
CA PRO A 52 6.81 -4.20 6.58
C PRO A 52 5.51 -3.59 7.08
N VAL A 53 5.56 -2.58 7.94
CA VAL A 53 4.34 -1.93 8.45
C VAL A 53 3.53 -1.31 7.30
N ILE A 54 4.21 -0.81 6.27
CA ILE A 54 3.51 -0.19 5.13
C ILE A 54 2.62 -1.19 4.39
N LEU A 55 2.96 -2.47 4.44
CA LEU A 55 2.14 -3.51 3.79
C LEU A 55 0.75 -3.58 4.41
N LEU A 56 0.63 -3.37 5.71
CA LEU A 56 -0.66 -3.36 6.40
C LEU A 56 -1.52 -2.21 5.90
N ASP A 57 -0.93 -1.03 5.77
CA ASP A 57 -1.65 0.16 5.31
C ASP A 57 -2.06 0.04 3.84
N ILE A 58 -1.17 -0.47 3.00
CA ILE A 58 -1.45 -0.64 1.56
C ILE A 58 -2.60 -1.64 1.38
N ILE A 59 -2.55 -2.79 2.07
CA ILE A 59 -3.60 -3.80 1.93
C ILE A 59 -4.94 -3.28 2.43
N GLN A 60 -4.96 -2.58 3.57
CA GLN A 60 -6.19 -1.99 4.08
C GLN A 60 -6.75 -0.95 3.10
N ALA A 61 -5.92 -0.07 2.59
CA ALA A 61 -6.33 0.96 1.65
C ALA A 61 -6.82 0.37 0.31
N ALA A 62 -6.12 -0.66 -0.19
CA ALA A 62 -6.46 -1.29 -1.46
C ALA A 62 -7.73 -2.16 -1.40
N THR A 63 -8.16 -2.54 -0.20
CA THR A 63 -9.39 -3.33 0.01
C THR A 63 -10.53 -2.50 0.57
N ILE A 64 -10.38 -1.19 0.66
CA ILE A 64 -11.38 -0.32 1.31
C ILE A 64 -12.74 -0.36 0.63
N THR A 65 -12.78 -0.65 -0.67
CA THR A 65 -14.02 -0.73 -1.44
C THR A 65 -14.63 -2.13 -1.45
N GLU A 66 -13.95 -3.10 -0.85
CA GLU A 66 -14.48 -4.47 -0.77
C GLU A 66 -15.67 -4.51 0.18
N ARG A 67 -16.69 -5.30 -0.19
CA ARG A 67 -17.90 -5.46 0.63
C ARG A 67 -17.59 -6.04 1.99
N GLN A 68 -16.74 -7.08 2.00
CA GLN A 68 -16.19 -7.65 3.22
C GLN A 68 -14.70 -7.40 3.21
N LYS A 69 -14.21 -6.68 4.22
CA LYS A 69 -12.81 -6.31 4.30
C LYS A 69 -12.04 -7.34 5.11
N PRO A 70 -10.77 -7.60 4.80
CA PRO A 70 -9.96 -8.47 5.64
C PRO A 70 -9.76 -7.82 7.01
N SER A 71 -9.68 -8.65 8.05
CA SER A 71 -9.38 -8.15 9.39
C SER A 71 -7.93 -7.73 9.49
N VAL A 72 -7.63 -6.82 10.41
CA VAL A 72 -6.25 -6.40 10.67
C VAL A 72 -5.39 -7.60 11.04
N LYS A 73 -5.91 -8.48 11.92
CA LYS A 73 -5.19 -9.71 12.32
C LYS A 73 -4.94 -10.64 11.14
N GLY A 74 -5.90 -10.75 10.22
CA GLY A 74 -5.73 -11.56 9.01
C GLY A 74 -4.64 -11.01 8.11
N ILE A 75 -4.59 -9.69 7.94
CA ILE A 75 -3.54 -9.03 7.14
C ILE A 75 -2.18 -9.25 7.79
N GLU A 76 -2.08 -9.06 9.11
CA GLU A 76 -0.83 -9.27 9.84
C GLU A 76 -0.34 -10.72 9.69
N ALA A 77 -1.24 -11.69 9.85
CA ALA A 77 -0.90 -13.10 9.68
C ALA A 77 -0.41 -13.41 8.27
N TYR A 78 -1.04 -12.81 7.25
CA TYR A 78 -0.63 -12.95 5.86
C TYR A 78 0.81 -12.44 5.65
N VAL A 79 1.12 -11.26 6.16
CA VAL A 79 2.45 -10.66 6.03
C VAL A 79 3.49 -11.51 6.75
N ILE A 80 3.17 -12.01 7.94
CA ILE A 80 4.06 -12.89 8.70
C ILE A 80 4.34 -14.17 7.92
N GLU A 81 3.31 -14.78 7.34
CA GLU A 81 3.47 -15.99 6.54
C GLU A 81 4.39 -15.77 5.34
N VAL A 82 4.22 -14.64 4.64
CA VAL A 82 5.09 -14.26 3.51
C VAL A 82 6.53 -14.12 3.98
N ALA A 83 6.74 -13.48 5.13
CA ALA A 83 8.08 -13.30 5.71
C ALA A 83 8.71 -14.63 6.10
N GLU A 84 7.93 -15.55 6.66
CA GLU A 84 8.42 -16.89 7.04
C GLU A 84 8.85 -17.72 5.82
N LYS A 85 8.27 -17.44 4.66
CA LYS A 85 8.64 -18.09 3.39
C LYS A 85 9.79 -17.38 2.66
N ASP A 86 10.39 -16.37 3.29
CA ASP A 86 11.45 -15.53 2.70
C ASP A 86 11.01 -14.83 1.40
N GLN A 87 9.73 -14.45 1.31
CA GLN A 87 9.15 -13.80 0.13
C GLN A 87 8.76 -12.34 0.39
N LEU A 88 9.23 -11.76 1.48
CA LEU A 88 8.86 -10.39 1.85
C LEU A 88 9.36 -9.37 0.83
N ASP A 89 10.60 -9.52 0.35
CA ASP A 89 11.16 -8.63 -0.67
C ASP A 89 10.37 -8.70 -1.97
N THR A 90 9.89 -9.89 -2.35
CA THR A 90 9.04 -10.07 -3.52
C THR A 90 7.71 -9.32 -3.33
N LEU A 91 7.14 -9.37 -2.14
CA LEU A 91 5.88 -8.67 -1.86
C LEU A 91 6.06 -7.14 -1.94
N PHE A 92 7.16 -6.60 -1.40
CA PHE A 92 7.48 -5.18 -1.54
C PHE A 92 7.56 -4.78 -3.02
N GLU A 93 8.25 -5.57 -3.83
CA GLU A 93 8.43 -5.29 -5.24
C GLU A 93 7.12 -5.41 -6.01
N ASP A 94 6.27 -6.38 -5.67
CA ASP A 94 4.97 -6.56 -6.30
C ASP A 94 4.07 -5.34 -6.08
N PHE A 95 4.02 -4.81 -4.86
CA PHE A 95 3.24 -3.61 -4.58
C PHE A 95 3.84 -2.37 -5.24
N LEU A 96 5.16 -2.24 -5.23
CA LEU A 96 5.82 -1.12 -5.90
C LEU A 96 5.53 -1.14 -7.41
N SER A 97 5.61 -2.31 -8.03
CA SER A 97 5.27 -2.49 -9.44
C SER A 97 3.80 -2.13 -9.71
N ALA A 98 2.89 -2.54 -8.82
CA ALA A 98 1.48 -2.20 -8.97
C ALA A 98 1.28 -0.67 -8.95
N LEU A 99 1.92 0.03 -8.02
CA LEU A 99 1.81 1.48 -7.94
C LEU A 99 2.44 2.19 -9.14
N ARG A 100 3.53 1.64 -9.70
CA ARG A 100 4.17 2.19 -10.91
C ARG A 100 3.27 2.13 -12.14
N THR A 101 2.40 1.15 -12.21
CA THR A 101 1.63 0.87 -13.43
C THR A 101 0.19 1.35 -13.36
N GLN A 102 -0.33 1.67 -12.18
CA GLN A 102 -1.71 2.14 -12.02
C GLN A 102 -1.85 3.61 -12.44
N PRO A 103 -2.94 3.96 -13.16
CA PRO A 103 -3.09 5.30 -13.73
C PRO A 103 -2.96 6.46 -12.73
N LEU A 104 -3.51 6.30 -11.52
CA LEU A 104 -3.57 7.40 -10.55
C LEU A 104 -2.34 7.49 -9.64
N THR A 105 -1.47 6.49 -9.64
CA THR A 105 -0.31 6.45 -8.76
C THR A 105 1.02 6.52 -9.51
N LYS A 106 1.05 6.17 -10.78
CA LYS A 106 2.31 6.07 -11.55
C LYS A 106 3.13 7.37 -11.57
N ALA A 107 2.49 8.52 -11.69
CA ALA A 107 3.19 9.80 -11.73
C ALA A 107 3.86 10.12 -10.38
N THR A 108 3.18 9.82 -9.27
CA THR A 108 3.73 10.02 -7.93
C THR A 108 4.92 9.10 -7.70
N VAL A 109 4.82 7.83 -8.12
CA VAL A 109 5.93 6.87 -8.01
C VAL A 109 7.14 7.39 -8.78
N GLN A 110 6.94 7.87 -10.01
CA GLN A 110 8.01 8.39 -10.84
C GLN A 110 8.72 9.57 -10.17
N ARG A 111 7.96 10.50 -9.59
CA ARG A 111 8.55 11.65 -8.88
C ARG A 111 9.39 11.23 -7.68
N VAL A 112 8.91 10.25 -6.91
CA VAL A 112 9.65 9.74 -5.74
C VAL A 112 10.92 9.04 -6.18
N GLU A 113 10.83 8.18 -7.20
CA GLU A 113 11.99 7.45 -7.73
C GLU A 113 13.04 8.40 -8.31
N ASP A 114 12.62 9.44 -9.03
CA ASP A 114 13.52 10.46 -9.58
C ASP A 114 14.22 11.24 -8.46
N ALA A 115 13.52 11.52 -7.37
CA ALA A 115 14.07 12.27 -6.25
C ALA A 115 15.07 11.44 -5.40
N THR A 116 14.99 10.11 -5.48
CA THR A 116 15.81 9.20 -4.67
C THR A 116 17.03 8.64 -5.43
N GLU A 117 17.20 8.99 -6.69
CA GLU A 117 18.36 8.58 -7.48
C GLU A 117 19.62 9.36 -7.14
#